data_0d7a3c1ee0f0a3644a8a93c83887d888
#
_entry.id   0d7a3c1ee0f0a3644a8a93c83887d888
#
_cell.length_a   1.000
_cell.length_b   1.000
_cell.length_c   1.000
_cell.angle_alpha   90.00
_cell.angle_beta   90.00
_cell.angle_gamma   90.00
#
_symmetry.space_group_name_H-M   'P 1'
#
loop_
_entity.id
_entity.type
_entity.pdbx_description
1 polymer ?
#
loop_
_entity_poly.entity_id
_entity_poly.type
_entity_poly.pdbx_seq_one_letter_code
_entity_poly.pdbx_strand_id
1 'polypeptide(L)'
;MNIKRNIIFALESRKKNGVPITENVPIRMRVIFASQRIEFTTGYRIDATKWDTDKQRVKNGCTNKLKLSASEINADLLRQYTEIQNIFKE
;
A
#
# COMPACT_ATOMS: atom_id res chain seq x y z
N MET A 1 6.98 20.69 -19.41
CA MET A 1 7.22 19.23 -19.43
C MET A 1 6.49 18.60 -18.26
N ASN A 2 5.66 17.63 -18.55
CA ASN A 2 4.91 16.95 -17.49
C ASN A 2 5.75 15.81 -16.94
N ILE A 3 6.14 15.93 -15.67
CA ILE A 3 6.84 14.87 -15.00
C ILE A 3 5.78 13.90 -14.45
N LYS A 4 5.80 12.69 -14.98
CA LYS A 4 4.86 11.66 -14.52
C LYS A 4 5.29 11.12 -13.18
N ARG A 5 4.34 10.96 -12.30
CA ARG A 5 4.54 10.29 -11.03
C ARG A 5 3.63 9.07 -10.94
N ASN A 6 4.14 8.00 -10.39
CA ASN A 6 3.38 6.80 -10.12
C ASN A 6 3.30 6.59 -8.62
N ILE A 7 2.08 6.39 -8.13
CA ILE A 7 1.84 6.07 -6.74
C ILE A 7 1.27 4.66 -6.70
N ILE A 8 1.96 3.76 -6.02
CA ILE A 8 1.64 2.34 -6.01
C ILE A 8 1.56 1.87 -4.56
N PHE A 9 0.51 1.11 -4.24
CA PHE A 9 0.44 0.38 -2.97
C PHE A 9 0.84 -1.07 -3.21
N ALA A 10 1.69 -1.58 -2.35
CA ALA A 10 2.17 -2.95 -2.45
C ALA A 10 2.48 -3.50 -1.07
N LEU A 11 2.47 -4.82 -0.95
CA LEU A 11 2.89 -5.47 0.28
C LEU A 11 4.41 -5.52 0.33
N GLU A 12 4.98 -5.30 1.51
CA GLU A 12 6.42 -5.41 1.71
C GLU A 12 6.82 -6.89 1.70
N SER A 13 7.78 -7.23 0.83
CA SER A 13 8.31 -8.59 0.78
C SER A 13 9.26 -8.82 1.94
N ARG A 14 8.95 -9.81 2.78
CA ARG A 14 9.82 -10.23 3.89
C ARG A 14 9.94 -11.74 3.89
N LYS A 15 11.08 -12.22 4.38
CA LYS A 15 11.33 -13.66 4.54
C LYS A 15 11.82 -13.93 5.96
N LYS A 16 11.43 -15.09 6.47
CA LYS A 16 11.94 -15.61 7.72
C LYS A 16 12.47 -17.00 7.48
N ASN A 17 13.76 -17.22 7.75
CA ASN A 17 14.44 -18.52 7.48
C ASN A 17 14.25 -18.98 6.02
N GLY A 18 14.29 -18.05 5.07
CA GLY A 18 14.14 -18.36 3.64
C GLY A 18 12.69 -18.54 3.19
N VAL A 19 11.72 -18.47 4.09
CA VAL A 19 10.30 -18.66 3.77
C VAL A 19 9.61 -17.29 3.70
N PRO A 20 8.88 -16.99 2.62
CA PRO A 20 8.15 -15.72 2.53
C PRO A 20 7.13 -15.57 3.66
N ILE A 21 7.08 -14.39 4.26
CA ILE A 21 6.07 -14.05 5.26
C ILE A 21 4.83 -13.58 4.50
N THR A 22 3.69 -14.26 4.71
CA THR A 22 2.44 -13.96 4.04
C THR A 22 1.35 -13.49 4.98
N GLU A 23 1.60 -13.52 6.31
CA GLU A 23 0.65 -13.09 7.30
C GLU A 23 1.05 -11.74 7.89
N ASN A 24 0.06 -10.87 8.07
CA ASN A 24 0.22 -9.56 8.70
C ASN A 24 1.39 -8.77 8.09
N VAL A 25 1.39 -8.68 6.77
CA VAL A 25 2.46 -8.03 6.00
C VAL A 25 2.20 -6.53 5.90
N PRO A 26 3.22 -5.68 6.09
CA PRO A 26 3.03 -4.24 5.97
C PRO A 26 2.61 -3.83 4.55
N ILE A 27 1.68 -2.89 4.47
CA ILE A 27 1.29 -2.25 3.22
C ILE A 27 2.16 -1.01 3.05
N ARG A 28 2.88 -0.92 1.94
CA ARG A 28 3.76 0.20 1.60
C ARG A 28 3.18 1.02 0.48
N MET A 29 3.41 2.32 0.53
CA MET A 29 3.13 3.22 -0.58
C MET A 29 4.45 3.59 -1.24
N ARG A 30 4.55 3.35 -2.54
CA ARG A 30 5.75 3.67 -3.33
C ARG A 30 5.43 4.81 -4.28
N VAL A 31 6.22 5.86 -4.23
CA VAL A 31 6.08 7.01 -5.12
C VAL A 31 7.32 7.05 -6.03
N ILE A 32 7.08 6.97 -7.33
CA ILE A 32 8.15 7.07 -8.34
C ILE A 32 7.99 8.42 -9.03
N PHE A 33 9.02 9.24 -8.94
CA PHE A 33 9.00 10.59 -9.46
C PHE A 33 10.40 10.98 -9.95
N ALA A 34 10.50 11.45 -11.19
CA ALA A 34 11.77 11.91 -11.76
C ALA A 34 12.90 10.89 -11.58
N SER A 35 12.64 9.63 -11.87
CA SER A 35 13.57 8.50 -11.73
C SER A 35 14.00 8.20 -10.29
N GLN A 36 13.35 8.81 -9.31
CA GLN A 36 13.57 8.52 -7.90
C GLN A 36 12.41 7.73 -7.34
N ARG A 37 12.71 6.90 -6.35
CA ARG A 37 11.71 6.07 -5.68
C ARG A 37 11.73 6.37 -4.19
N ILE A 38 10.57 6.75 -3.66
CA ILE A 38 10.40 7.02 -2.23
C ILE A 38 9.34 6.05 -1.73
N GLU A 39 9.61 5.42 -0.60
CA GLU A 39 8.66 4.50 0.02
C GLU A 39 8.22 5.03 1.37
N PHE A 40 6.90 4.90 1.61
CA PHE A 40 6.29 5.29 2.88
C PHE A 40 5.56 4.09 3.48
N THR A 41 5.52 4.03 4.80
CA THR A 41 4.63 3.07 5.45
C THR A 41 3.22 3.66 5.51
N THR A 42 2.21 2.84 5.18
CA THR A 42 0.82 3.28 5.30
C THR A 42 0.29 3.18 6.74
N GLY A 43 1.02 2.45 7.58
CA GLY A 43 0.57 2.16 8.94
C GLY A 43 -0.34 0.94 9.05
N TYR A 44 -0.67 0.29 7.95
CA TYR A 44 -1.57 -0.86 7.91
C TYR A 44 -0.82 -2.14 7.56
N ARG A 45 -1.35 -3.26 8.03
CA ARG A 45 -0.87 -4.59 7.72
C ARG A 45 -2.05 -5.47 7.31
N ILE A 46 -1.79 -6.42 6.42
CA ILE A 46 -2.83 -7.34 5.94
C ILE A 46 -2.18 -8.68 5.56
N ASP A 47 -2.96 -9.76 5.63
CA ASP A 47 -2.49 -11.04 5.10
C ASP A 47 -2.46 -10.98 3.58
N ALA A 48 -1.43 -11.57 2.98
CA ALA A 48 -1.24 -11.52 1.52
C ALA A 48 -2.45 -12.05 0.74
N THR A 49 -3.15 -13.06 1.29
CA THR A 49 -4.33 -13.64 0.65
C THR A 49 -5.52 -12.67 0.59
N LYS A 50 -5.49 -11.63 1.41
CA LYS A 50 -6.56 -10.64 1.50
C LYS A 50 -6.25 -9.36 0.73
N TRP A 51 -5.12 -9.33 0.04
CA TRP A 51 -4.68 -8.18 -0.74
C TRP A 51 -4.96 -8.41 -2.22
N ASP A 52 -5.56 -7.43 -2.87
CA ASP A 52 -5.80 -7.46 -4.31
C ASP A 52 -4.68 -6.66 -4.99
N THR A 53 -3.74 -7.38 -5.59
CA THR A 53 -2.58 -6.78 -6.24
C THR A 53 -2.97 -5.93 -7.45
N ASP A 54 -3.96 -6.37 -8.22
CA ASP A 54 -4.39 -5.66 -9.42
C ASP A 54 -5.06 -4.33 -9.09
N LYS A 55 -5.88 -4.32 -8.06
CA LYS A 55 -6.60 -3.11 -7.62
C LYS A 55 -5.83 -2.33 -6.56
N GLN A 56 -4.75 -2.90 -6.04
CA GLN A 56 -3.92 -2.29 -5.00
C GLN A 56 -4.74 -1.86 -3.78
N ARG A 57 -5.54 -2.79 -3.28
CA ARG A 57 -6.39 -2.56 -2.11
C ARG A 57 -6.69 -3.88 -1.40
N VAL A 58 -7.26 -3.78 -0.21
CA VAL A 58 -7.72 -4.94 0.54
C VAL A 58 -9.00 -5.47 -0.11
N LYS A 59 -9.10 -6.78 -0.25
CA LYS A 59 -10.30 -7.43 -0.83
C LYS A 59 -11.54 -7.13 0.02
N ASN A 60 -12.67 -6.96 -0.64
CA ASN A 60 -13.94 -6.65 0.04
C ASN A 60 -14.30 -7.74 1.05
N GLY A 61 -14.81 -7.31 2.19
CA GLY A 61 -15.26 -8.23 3.24
C GLY A 61 -14.16 -8.79 4.11
N CYS A 62 -12.89 -8.41 3.86
CA CYS A 62 -11.76 -8.86 4.68
C CYS A 62 -11.49 -7.92 5.83
N THR A 63 -10.81 -8.43 6.85
CA THR A 63 -10.32 -7.64 7.98
C THR A 63 -8.87 -8.01 8.24
N ASN A 64 -8.13 -7.13 8.88
CA ASN A 64 -6.76 -7.42 9.31
C ASN A 64 -6.75 -7.93 10.77
N LYS A 65 -5.55 -8.17 11.31
CA LYS A 65 -5.40 -8.68 12.69
C LYS A 65 -5.91 -7.71 13.75
N LEU A 66 -5.94 -6.42 13.45
CA LEU A 66 -6.50 -5.41 14.34
C LEU A 66 -8.01 -5.25 14.17
N LYS A 67 -8.63 -6.13 13.39
CA LYS A 67 -10.07 -6.13 13.09
C LYS A 67 -10.54 -4.88 12.34
N LEU A 68 -9.65 -4.22 11.65
CA LEU A 68 -10.02 -3.12 10.75
C LEU A 68 -10.59 -3.69 9.46
N SER A 69 -11.70 -3.14 9.01
CA SER A 69 -12.37 -3.61 7.80
C SER A 69 -11.64 -3.16 6.54
N ALA A 70 -11.90 -3.88 5.43
CA ALA A 70 -11.39 -3.49 4.13
C ALA A 70 -11.80 -2.05 3.78
N SER A 71 -13.04 -1.67 4.09
CA SER A 71 -13.54 -0.32 3.82
C SER A 71 -12.74 0.74 4.55
N GLU A 72 -12.43 0.52 5.83
CA GLU A 72 -11.65 1.46 6.63
C GLU A 72 -10.22 1.60 6.09
N ILE A 73 -9.57 0.48 5.82
CA ILE A 73 -8.20 0.47 5.33
C ILE A 73 -8.14 1.15 3.96
N ASN A 74 -9.01 0.74 3.04
CA ASN A 74 -9.01 1.26 1.67
C ASN A 74 -9.34 2.75 1.62
N ALA A 75 -10.25 3.22 2.48
CA ALA A 75 -10.57 4.63 2.57
C ALA A 75 -9.35 5.46 2.99
N ASP A 76 -8.59 4.96 3.97
CA ASP A 76 -7.39 5.66 4.42
C ASP A 76 -6.25 5.57 3.40
N LEU A 77 -6.11 4.46 2.69
CA LEU A 77 -5.15 4.36 1.60
C LEU A 77 -5.47 5.40 0.51
N LEU A 78 -6.74 5.58 0.18
CA LEU A 78 -7.16 6.59 -0.79
C LEU A 78 -6.85 7.99 -0.30
N ARG A 79 -7.06 8.27 0.99
CA ARG A 79 -6.71 9.56 1.59
C ARG A 79 -5.21 9.83 1.49
N GLN A 80 -4.39 8.83 1.81
CA GLN A 80 -2.93 8.95 1.71
C GLN A 80 -2.50 9.20 0.27
N TYR A 81 -3.11 8.49 -0.68
CA TYR A 81 -2.86 8.69 -2.11
C TYR A 81 -3.14 10.14 -2.51
N THR A 82 -4.27 10.66 -2.09
CA THR A 82 -4.69 12.03 -2.43
C THR A 82 -3.74 13.06 -1.81
N GLU A 83 -3.32 12.85 -0.56
CA GLU A 83 -2.37 13.74 0.11
C GLU A 83 -1.03 13.79 -0.63
N ILE A 84 -0.53 12.63 -1.04
CA ILE A 84 0.74 12.57 -1.77
C ILE A 84 0.61 13.23 -3.14
N GLN A 85 -0.50 13.04 -3.84
CA GLN A 85 -0.74 13.73 -5.11
C GLN A 85 -0.69 15.24 -4.94
N ASN A 86 -1.26 15.77 -3.86
CA ASN A 86 -1.26 17.20 -3.59
C ASN A 86 0.14 17.73 -3.29
N ILE A 87 0.99 16.95 -2.59
CA ILE A 87 2.36 17.35 -2.30
C ILE A 87 3.18 17.49 -3.58
N PHE A 88 2.99 16.58 -4.55
CA PHE A 88 3.72 16.59 -5.82
C PHE A 88 2.99 17.36 -6.93
N LYS A 89 1.96 18.07 -6.58
CA LYS A 89 1.21 18.87 -7.55
C LYS A 89 2.00 20.10 -7.93
N GLU A 90 2.07 20.34 -9.22
CA GLU A 90 2.70 21.56 -9.74
C GLU A 90 1.76 22.76 -9.68
#